data_f58a1f7fa341e539cc56bbb177868da8
#
_entry.id   f58a1f7fa341e539cc56bbb177868da8
#
_cell.length_a   1.000
_cell.length_b   1.000
_cell.length_c   1.000
_cell.angle_alpha   90.00
_cell.angle_beta   90.00
_cell.angle_gamma   90.00
#
_symmetry.space_group_name_H-M   'P 1'
#
loop_
_entity.id
_entity.type
_entity.pdbx_description
1 polymer ?
#
loop_
_entity_poly.entity_id
_entity_poly.type
_entity_poly.pdbx_seq_one_letter_code
_entity_poly.pdbx_strand_id
1 'polypeptide(L)'
;MKFNSLSKDLGGFKEIISPQALDTTDLSDVRCFVDHDSSMVLGRTSSQTLELEVDDVGLYFRCQLPNTSYANDLYESIKRGDINECSFGFAVKDDSQTWENQDGMYIRNLNKIDELFEISIVSIPAYEGTDAVLAQRSLKRVINEKEKRKLEIELELLNY
;
A
#
# COMPACT_ATOMS: atom_id res chain seq x y z
N MET A 1 -2.56 8.79 0.31
CA MET A 1 -2.93 7.60 1.11
C MET A 1 -3.99 8.04 2.11
N LYS A 2 -5.12 7.34 2.19
CA LYS A 2 -6.22 7.69 3.12
C LYS A 2 -6.25 6.69 4.28
N PHE A 3 -6.30 7.19 5.52
CA PHE A 3 -6.48 6.34 6.70
C PHE A 3 -7.93 5.90 6.87
N ASN A 4 -8.16 4.80 7.57
CA ASN A 4 -9.47 4.25 7.89
C ASN A 4 -10.40 4.09 6.66
N SER A 5 -9.84 3.96 5.48
CA SER A 5 -10.57 3.79 4.23
C SER A 5 -10.24 2.43 3.62
N LEU A 6 -11.28 1.68 3.25
CA LEU A 6 -11.11 0.42 2.52
C LEU A 6 -10.52 0.68 1.13
N SER A 7 -9.51 -0.09 0.78
CA SER A 7 -8.98 -0.12 -0.59
C SER A 7 -10.00 -0.74 -1.56
N LYS A 8 -9.71 -0.64 -2.86
CA LYS A 8 -10.30 -1.54 -3.87
C LYS A 8 -9.89 -2.98 -3.54
N ASP A 9 -10.51 -3.98 -4.21
CA ASP A 9 -10.09 -5.37 -4.10
C ASP A 9 -8.67 -5.56 -4.67
N LEU A 10 -7.78 -6.13 -3.88
CA LEU A 10 -6.37 -6.37 -4.20
C LEU A 10 -6.10 -7.84 -4.58
N GLY A 11 -7.06 -8.48 -5.23
CA GLY A 11 -6.95 -9.90 -5.61
C GLY A 11 -7.41 -10.86 -4.52
N GLY A 12 -8.61 -10.63 -3.98
CA GLY A 12 -9.29 -11.45 -2.97
C GLY A 12 -9.17 -10.93 -1.54
N PHE A 13 -8.66 -9.73 -1.35
CA PHE A 13 -8.65 -9.03 -0.07
C PHE A 13 -8.69 -7.51 -0.27
N LYS A 14 -9.02 -6.80 0.80
CA LYS A 14 -8.94 -5.34 0.88
C LYS A 14 -8.03 -4.92 2.02
N GLU A 15 -7.56 -3.67 1.99
CA GLU A 15 -6.70 -3.10 3.03
C GLU A 15 -7.35 -1.89 3.69
N ILE A 16 -7.04 -1.74 4.98
CA ILE A 16 -7.27 -0.53 5.75
C ILE A 16 -5.94 -0.12 6.38
N ILE A 17 -5.59 1.15 6.24
CA ILE A 17 -4.38 1.70 6.86
C ILE A 17 -4.82 2.48 8.10
N SER A 18 -4.25 2.13 9.26
CA SER A 18 -4.56 2.84 10.50
C SER A 18 -3.92 4.23 10.54
N PRO A 19 -4.51 5.20 11.27
CA PRO A 19 -3.93 6.54 11.39
C PRO A 19 -2.51 6.56 11.94
N GLN A 20 -2.17 5.59 12.80
CA GLN A 20 -0.85 5.45 13.42
C GLN A 20 0.16 4.68 12.56
N ALA A 21 -0.25 4.20 11.39
CA ALA A 21 0.59 3.32 10.56
C ALA A 21 1.92 3.98 10.13
N LEU A 22 1.99 5.31 10.09
CA LEU A 22 3.17 6.07 9.69
C LEU A 22 3.93 6.73 10.85
N ASP A 23 3.49 6.60 12.11
CA ASP A 23 4.06 7.31 13.26
C ASP A 23 5.57 7.10 13.45
N THR A 24 6.09 5.95 13.04
CA THR A 24 7.50 5.58 13.18
C THR A 24 8.18 5.28 11.86
N THR A 25 7.51 5.57 10.73
CA THR A 25 8.05 5.34 9.40
C THR A 25 9.06 6.42 9.05
N ASP A 26 10.23 6.03 8.56
CA ASP A 26 11.20 6.99 8.03
C ASP A 26 10.72 7.49 6.65
N LEU A 27 10.43 8.78 6.58
CA LEU A 27 9.99 9.48 5.37
C LEU A 27 11.10 10.35 4.74
N SER A 28 12.33 10.24 5.22
CA SER A 28 13.45 11.10 4.79
C SER A 28 13.94 10.82 3.38
N ASP A 29 13.71 9.62 2.83
CA ASP A 29 14.18 9.22 1.50
C ASP A 29 13.11 8.48 0.67
N VAL A 30 11.98 9.15 0.46
CA VAL A 30 10.88 8.67 -0.39
C VAL A 30 11.01 9.27 -1.79
N ARG A 31 10.71 8.48 -2.81
CA ARG A 31 10.74 8.89 -4.23
C ARG A 31 9.33 9.04 -4.78
N CYS A 32 9.20 9.90 -5.80
CA CYS A 32 7.98 9.99 -6.60
C CYS A 32 8.28 9.51 -8.02
N PHE A 33 7.45 8.58 -8.54
CA PHE A 33 7.61 7.99 -9.87
C PHE A 33 6.35 8.14 -10.73
N VAL A 34 6.49 7.79 -12.01
CA VAL A 34 5.37 7.51 -12.92
C VAL A 34 5.20 6.00 -13.00
N ASP A 35 3.98 5.48 -12.79
CA ASP A 35 3.60 4.06 -12.96
C ASP A 35 4.61 3.05 -12.34
N HIS A 36 5.16 3.37 -11.14
CA HIS A 36 6.18 2.56 -10.45
C HIS A 36 7.49 2.36 -11.24
N ASP A 37 7.72 3.16 -12.28
CA ASP A 37 8.94 3.09 -13.09
C ASP A 37 10.06 3.93 -12.45
N SER A 38 11.04 3.25 -11.87
CA SER A 38 12.20 3.88 -11.22
C SER A 38 13.11 4.66 -12.19
N SER A 39 12.92 4.51 -13.52
CA SER A 39 13.59 5.33 -14.52
C SER A 39 12.91 6.69 -14.75
N MET A 40 11.65 6.84 -14.31
CA MET A 40 10.85 8.07 -14.46
C MET A 40 10.65 8.78 -13.12
N VAL A 41 11.74 9.29 -12.56
CA VAL A 41 11.74 10.00 -11.27
C VAL A 41 11.13 11.38 -11.41
N LEU A 42 10.09 11.68 -10.65
CA LEU A 42 9.43 12.98 -10.59
C LEU A 42 9.95 13.86 -9.46
N GLY A 43 10.35 13.26 -8.35
CA GLY A 43 10.86 13.97 -7.18
C GLY A 43 11.34 13.03 -6.08
N ARG A 44 11.94 13.60 -5.02
CA ARG A 44 12.49 12.86 -3.90
C ARG A 44 12.52 13.73 -2.64
N THR A 45 12.22 13.18 -1.48
CA THR A 45 12.22 13.95 -0.21
C THR A 45 13.62 14.44 0.14
N SER A 46 14.65 13.61 -0.01
CA SER A 46 16.03 13.98 0.32
C SER A 46 16.60 15.09 -0.59
N SER A 47 16.04 15.31 -1.78
CA SER A 47 16.38 16.43 -2.67
C SER A 47 15.41 17.63 -2.56
N GLN A 48 14.46 17.57 -1.62
CA GLN A 48 13.47 18.61 -1.36
C GLN A 48 12.57 18.95 -2.58
N THR A 49 12.42 17.99 -3.49
CA THR A 49 11.51 18.09 -4.65
C THR A 49 10.21 17.31 -4.44
N LEU A 50 10.13 16.53 -3.37
CA LEU A 50 8.95 15.87 -2.85
C LEU A 50 8.74 16.25 -1.39
N GLU A 51 7.60 16.82 -1.06
CA GLU A 51 7.17 17.13 0.30
C GLU A 51 6.08 16.14 0.71
N LEU A 52 6.17 15.62 1.94
CA LEU A 52 5.19 14.71 2.53
C LEU A 52 4.61 15.35 3.79
N GLU A 53 3.31 15.25 3.94
CA GLU A 53 2.57 15.73 5.11
C GLU A 53 1.61 14.65 5.59
N VAL A 54 1.70 14.29 6.86
CA VAL A 54 0.79 13.31 7.50
C VAL A 54 -0.11 14.06 8.46
N ASP A 55 -1.42 13.85 8.33
CA ASP A 55 -2.43 14.35 9.25
C ASP A 55 -3.42 13.24 9.67
N ASP A 56 -4.51 13.60 10.37
CA ASP A 56 -5.52 12.65 10.83
C ASP A 56 -6.32 11.99 9.68
N VAL A 57 -6.24 12.52 8.46
CA VAL A 57 -6.95 12.03 7.29
C VAL A 57 -6.08 11.09 6.46
N GLY A 58 -4.77 11.33 6.42
CA GLY A 58 -3.86 10.51 5.63
C GLY A 58 -2.49 11.12 5.36
N LEU A 59 -1.79 10.51 4.41
CA LEU A 59 -0.55 11.01 3.84
C LEU A 59 -0.84 11.79 2.56
N TYR A 60 -0.46 13.05 2.56
CA TYR A 60 -0.47 13.95 1.42
C TYR A 60 0.93 14.13 0.87
N PHE A 61 1.03 14.48 -0.39
CA PHE A 61 2.31 14.83 -0.99
C PHE A 61 2.19 15.99 -1.97
N ARG A 62 3.27 16.70 -2.11
CA ARG A 62 3.47 17.72 -3.14
C ARG A 62 4.78 17.44 -3.83
N CYS A 63 4.75 17.30 -5.17
CA CYS A 63 5.93 17.03 -5.97
C CYS A 63 6.19 18.20 -6.94
N GLN A 64 7.41 18.74 -6.88
CA GLN A 64 7.88 19.70 -7.88
C GLN A 64 8.40 18.95 -9.09
N LEU A 65 7.61 18.93 -10.16
CA LEU A 65 7.94 18.16 -11.36
C LEU A 65 9.20 18.67 -12.04
N PRO A 66 10.10 17.79 -12.53
CA PRO A 66 11.26 18.18 -13.30
C PRO A 66 10.84 18.64 -14.71
N ASN A 67 11.66 19.47 -15.35
CA ASN A 67 11.43 19.89 -16.73
C ASN A 67 11.93 18.82 -17.71
N THR A 68 11.31 17.66 -17.72
CA THR A 68 11.57 16.54 -18.63
C THR A 68 10.35 16.29 -19.52
N SER A 69 10.52 15.61 -20.66
CA SER A 69 9.41 15.29 -21.55
C SER A 69 8.33 14.47 -20.86
N TYR A 70 8.70 13.38 -20.18
CA TYR A 70 7.75 12.51 -19.49
C TYR A 70 7.00 13.22 -18.35
N ALA A 71 7.63 14.16 -17.63
CA ALA A 71 6.96 14.90 -16.57
C ALA A 71 5.97 15.93 -17.14
N ASN A 72 6.32 16.56 -18.27
CA ASN A 72 5.42 17.49 -18.98
C ASN A 72 4.22 16.74 -19.58
N ASP A 73 4.44 15.56 -20.19
CA ASP A 73 3.39 14.72 -20.75
C ASP A 73 2.43 14.22 -19.64
N LEU A 74 3.00 13.81 -18.49
CA LEU A 74 2.23 13.43 -17.31
C LEU A 74 1.39 14.61 -16.78
N TYR A 75 2.00 15.80 -16.67
CA TYR A 75 1.30 17.00 -16.20
C TYR A 75 0.08 17.34 -17.07
N GLU A 76 0.21 17.28 -18.39
CA GLU A 76 -0.92 17.51 -19.31
C GLU A 76 -2.00 16.42 -19.15
N SER A 77 -1.62 15.16 -18.92
CA SER A 77 -2.56 14.07 -18.68
C SER A 77 -3.33 14.25 -17.36
N ILE A 78 -2.64 14.70 -16.28
CA ILE A 78 -3.26 15.04 -15.01
C ILE A 78 -4.24 16.22 -15.16
N LYS A 79 -3.82 17.27 -15.85
CA LYS A 79 -4.63 18.47 -16.08
C LYS A 79 -5.91 18.18 -16.87
N ARG A 80 -5.86 17.22 -17.76
CA ARG A 80 -7.03 16.73 -18.52
C ARG A 80 -7.92 15.79 -17.69
N GLY A 81 -7.41 15.25 -16.58
CA GLY A 81 -8.10 14.26 -15.76
C GLY A 81 -7.96 12.82 -16.27
N ASP A 82 -7.13 12.58 -17.28
CA ASP A 82 -6.88 11.23 -17.82
C ASP A 82 -6.11 10.36 -16.79
N ILE A 83 -5.27 11.01 -15.96
CA ILE A 83 -4.55 10.40 -14.84
C ILE A 83 -4.91 11.15 -13.56
N ASN A 84 -5.45 10.46 -12.57
CA ASN A 84 -5.92 11.05 -11.33
C ASN A 84 -5.74 10.13 -10.11
N GLU A 85 -4.99 9.07 -10.24
CA GLU A 85 -4.78 8.08 -9.18
C GLU A 85 -3.31 8.01 -8.76
N CYS A 86 -3.11 7.58 -7.51
CA CYS A 86 -1.78 7.39 -6.93
C CYS A 86 -1.70 5.99 -6.32
N SER A 87 -0.50 5.44 -6.32
CA SER A 87 -0.14 4.21 -5.64
C SER A 87 1.05 4.45 -4.71
N PHE A 88 1.34 3.50 -3.81
CA PHE A 88 2.41 3.59 -2.83
C PHE A 88 3.18 2.28 -2.78
N GLY A 89 4.50 2.36 -2.81
CA GLY A 89 5.38 1.22 -2.56
C GLY A 89 5.90 1.27 -1.13
N PHE A 90 5.54 0.27 -0.32
CA PHE A 90 5.90 0.19 1.10
C PHE A 90 6.16 -1.24 1.55
N ALA A 91 6.85 -1.43 2.65
CA ALA A 91 7.00 -2.73 3.30
C ALA A 91 6.26 -2.78 4.64
N VAL A 92 5.70 -3.97 4.94
CA VAL A 92 5.00 -4.27 6.19
C VAL A 92 5.46 -5.63 6.69
N LYS A 93 5.93 -5.70 7.95
CA LYS A 93 6.28 -6.95 8.62
C LYS A 93 5.04 -7.72 9.06
N ASP A 94 5.21 -9.01 9.34
CA ASP A 94 4.10 -9.87 9.75
C ASP A 94 3.43 -9.40 11.07
N ASP A 95 4.18 -8.83 11.99
CA ASP A 95 3.70 -8.28 13.27
C ASP A 95 3.13 -6.85 13.17
N SER A 96 3.31 -6.20 12.02
CA SER A 96 2.81 -4.85 11.73
C SER A 96 1.42 -4.83 11.08
N GLN A 97 0.80 -6.00 10.92
CA GLN A 97 -0.48 -6.17 10.24
C GLN A 97 -1.37 -7.20 10.92
N THR A 98 -2.68 -7.09 10.73
CA THR A 98 -3.65 -8.09 11.18
C THR A 98 -4.62 -8.42 10.05
N TRP A 99 -5.20 -9.62 10.11
CA TRP A 99 -6.15 -10.09 9.10
C TRP A 99 -7.47 -10.46 9.75
N GLU A 100 -8.56 -9.99 9.15
CA GLU A 100 -9.93 -10.31 9.53
C GLU A 100 -10.68 -10.93 8.34
N ASN A 101 -11.69 -11.73 8.63
CA ASN A 101 -12.64 -12.16 7.61
C ASN A 101 -14.00 -11.53 7.92
N GLN A 102 -14.47 -10.70 7.03
CA GLN A 102 -15.76 -10.04 7.11
C GLN A 102 -16.64 -10.55 5.95
N ASP A 103 -17.62 -11.37 6.27
CA ASP A 103 -18.59 -11.93 5.30
C ASP A 103 -17.96 -12.58 4.06
N GLY A 104 -16.84 -13.28 4.25
CA GLY A 104 -16.12 -13.98 3.17
C GLY A 104 -15.04 -13.15 2.48
N MET A 105 -14.96 -11.85 2.75
CA MET A 105 -13.89 -10.97 2.27
C MET A 105 -12.80 -10.85 3.36
N TYR A 106 -11.55 -11.07 2.99
CA TYR A 106 -10.43 -10.81 3.88
C TYR A 106 -10.09 -9.32 3.90
N ILE A 107 -9.92 -8.78 5.11
CA ILE A 107 -9.47 -7.40 5.36
C ILE A 107 -8.10 -7.46 6.01
N ARG A 108 -7.13 -6.81 5.39
CA ARG A 108 -5.79 -6.59 5.93
C ARG A 108 -5.75 -5.24 6.62
N ASN A 109 -5.55 -5.23 7.93
CA ASN A 109 -5.37 -4.00 8.70
C ASN A 109 -3.87 -3.73 8.81
N LEU A 110 -3.41 -2.64 8.24
CA LEU A 110 -2.04 -2.16 8.32
C LEU A 110 -1.90 -1.26 9.54
N ASN A 111 -1.32 -1.81 10.61
CA ASN A 111 -1.14 -1.09 11.88
C ASN A 111 0.16 -0.28 11.89
N LYS A 112 1.14 -0.72 11.08
CA LYS A 112 2.41 -0.04 10.90
C LYS A 112 2.94 -0.26 9.48
N ILE A 113 3.42 0.78 8.85
CA ILE A 113 4.24 0.73 7.64
C ILE A 113 5.70 0.80 8.08
N ASP A 114 6.44 -0.28 7.84
CA ASP A 114 7.84 -0.37 8.30
C ASP A 114 8.78 0.48 7.45
N GLU A 115 8.46 0.60 6.15
CA GLU A 115 9.22 1.42 5.21
C GLU A 115 8.29 1.91 4.09
N LEU A 116 8.40 3.18 3.71
CA LEU A 116 7.76 3.77 2.54
C LEU A 116 8.84 4.09 1.51
N PHE A 117 8.86 3.37 0.38
CA PHE A 117 9.90 3.54 -0.64
C PHE A 117 9.58 4.65 -1.62
N GLU A 118 8.31 4.68 -2.05
CA GLU A 118 7.91 5.56 -3.13
C GLU A 118 6.42 5.86 -3.13
N ILE A 119 6.08 6.91 -3.84
CA ILE A 119 4.74 7.31 -4.23
C ILE A 119 4.74 7.38 -5.74
N SER A 120 3.77 6.75 -6.40
CA SER A 120 3.65 6.83 -7.85
C SER A 120 2.35 7.46 -8.27
N ILE A 121 2.44 8.34 -9.28
CA ILE A 121 1.27 8.78 -10.03
C ILE A 121 1.04 7.72 -11.12
N VAL A 122 -0.14 7.12 -11.11
CA VAL A 122 -0.41 5.91 -11.92
C VAL A 122 -1.59 6.11 -12.84
N SER A 123 -1.46 5.55 -14.05
CA SER A 123 -2.55 5.47 -15.03
C SER A 123 -3.61 4.45 -14.63
N ILE A 124 -3.16 3.35 -14.02
CA ILE A 124 -4.01 2.30 -13.45
C ILE A 124 -3.43 1.97 -12.06
N PRO A 125 -4.21 2.11 -10.97
CA PRO A 125 -3.72 1.77 -9.64
C PRO A 125 -3.30 0.30 -9.61
N ALA A 126 -2.06 0.04 -9.21
CA ALA A 126 -1.44 -1.27 -9.30
C ALA A 126 -2.17 -2.29 -8.43
N TYR A 127 -2.68 -3.34 -9.06
CA TYR A 127 -3.19 -4.56 -8.43
C TYR A 127 -2.16 -5.69 -8.40
N GLU A 128 -1.00 -5.51 -9.04
CA GLU A 128 0.01 -6.55 -9.27
C GLU A 128 1.43 -6.18 -8.81
N GLY A 129 1.57 -5.24 -7.88
CA GLY A 129 2.88 -4.88 -7.31
C GLY A 129 3.45 -5.98 -6.40
N THR A 130 4.74 -5.92 -6.14
CA THR A 130 5.47 -6.84 -5.24
C THR A 130 4.81 -6.95 -3.86
N ASP A 131 4.20 -5.88 -3.38
CA ASP A 131 3.50 -5.83 -2.10
C ASP A 131 2.20 -6.65 -2.10
N ALA A 132 1.44 -6.65 -3.22
CA ALA A 132 0.26 -7.50 -3.37
C ALA A 132 0.64 -8.99 -3.34
N VAL A 133 1.77 -9.38 -3.93
CA VAL A 133 2.27 -10.76 -3.89
C VAL A 133 2.68 -11.16 -2.47
N LEU A 134 3.37 -10.29 -1.73
CA LEU A 134 3.73 -10.52 -0.33
C LEU A 134 2.49 -10.59 0.55
N ALA A 135 1.53 -9.69 0.37
CA ALA A 135 0.26 -9.70 1.06
C ALA A 135 -0.54 -10.98 0.78
N GLN A 136 -0.60 -11.44 -0.47
CA GLN A 136 -1.24 -12.72 -0.83
C GLN A 136 -0.56 -13.93 -0.19
N ARG A 137 0.78 -13.92 -0.05
CA ARG A 137 1.50 -14.98 0.69
C ARG A 137 1.15 -14.96 2.18
N SER A 138 1.07 -13.77 2.79
CA SER A 138 0.64 -13.60 4.17
C SER A 138 -0.80 -14.09 4.37
N LEU A 139 -1.71 -13.74 3.48
CA LEU A 139 -3.10 -14.22 3.49
C LEU A 139 -3.19 -15.75 3.41
N LYS A 140 -2.45 -16.38 2.48
CA LYS A 140 -2.41 -17.86 2.36
C LYS A 140 -1.95 -18.51 3.66
N ARG A 141 -0.97 -17.92 4.35
CA ARG A 141 -0.49 -18.42 5.64
C ARG A 141 -1.60 -18.38 6.69
N VAL A 142 -2.31 -17.26 6.80
CA VAL A 142 -3.45 -17.09 7.73
C VAL A 142 -4.57 -18.10 7.45
N ILE A 143 -4.90 -18.35 6.18
CA ILE A 143 -5.91 -19.34 5.79
C ILE A 143 -5.46 -20.74 6.21
N ASN A 144 -4.24 -21.14 5.89
CA ASN A 144 -3.70 -22.46 6.23
C ASN A 144 -3.64 -22.70 7.75
N GLU A 145 -3.27 -21.69 8.54
CA GLU A 145 -3.25 -21.77 10.00
C GLU A 145 -4.66 -21.96 10.57
N LYS A 146 -5.66 -21.27 10.04
CA LYS A 146 -7.07 -21.45 10.45
C LYS A 146 -7.58 -22.85 10.12
N GLU A 147 -7.30 -23.36 8.93
CA GLU A 147 -7.68 -24.72 8.52
C GLU A 147 -7.01 -25.78 9.39
N LYS A 148 -5.71 -25.63 9.64
CA LYS A 148 -4.98 -26.54 10.54
C LYS A 148 -5.58 -26.54 11.93
N ARG A 149 -5.86 -25.38 12.52
CA ARG A 149 -6.45 -25.28 13.85
C ARG A 149 -7.86 -25.88 13.91
N LYS A 150 -8.66 -25.73 12.82
CA LYS A 150 -9.97 -26.37 12.72
C LYS A 150 -9.85 -27.89 12.75
N LEU A 151 -8.94 -28.47 11.99
CA LEU A 151 -8.66 -29.91 11.96
C LEU A 151 -8.17 -30.43 13.30
N GLU A 152 -7.31 -29.69 14.01
CA GLU A 152 -6.84 -30.04 15.35
C GLU A 152 -8.01 -30.13 16.34
N ILE A 153 -8.92 -29.13 16.34
CA ILE A 153 -10.12 -29.15 17.20
C ILE A 153 -11.05 -30.32 16.82
N GLU A 154 -11.27 -30.58 15.55
CA GLU A 154 -12.10 -31.73 15.12
C GLU A 154 -11.49 -33.08 15.58
N LEU A 155 -10.17 -33.24 15.52
CA LEU A 155 -9.46 -34.42 16.00
C LEU A 155 -9.56 -34.57 17.55
N GLU A 156 -9.45 -33.47 18.28
CA GLU A 156 -9.63 -33.48 19.72
C GLU A 156 -11.05 -33.92 20.13
N LEU A 157 -12.07 -33.42 19.41
CA LEU A 157 -13.48 -33.79 19.64
C LEU A 157 -13.81 -35.24 19.31
N LEU A 158 -13.07 -35.88 18.39
CA LEU A 158 -13.24 -37.30 18.03
C LEU A 158 -12.58 -38.26 19.07
N ASN A 159 -11.71 -37.77 19.92
CA ASN A 159 -11.02 -38.56 20.96
C ASN A 159 -11.71 -38.51 22.33
N TYR A 160 -12.89 -37.86 22.40
CA TYR A 160 -13.80 -37.87 23.55
C TYR A 160 -15.05 -38.70 23.26
#